data_71ec54af4babb8123edae262d019df37
#
_entry.id   71ec54af4babb8123edae262d019df37
#
_cell.length_a   1.000
_cell.length_b   1.000
_cell.length_c   1.000
_cell.angle_alpha   90.00
_cell.angle_beta   90.00
_cell.angle_gamma   90.00
#
_symmetry.space_group_name_H-M   'P 1'
#
loop_
_entity.id
_entity.type
_entity.pdbx_description
1 polymer ?
#
loop_
_entity_poly.entity_id
_entity_poly.type
_entity_poly.pdbx_seq_one_letter_code
_entity_poly.pdbx_strand_id
1 'polypeptide(L)'
;MRRQRAEWMKPADDRILETLEGQGAGTPKSLADELEMNNDYVGSRCRTLVAYGLVDRVSRGLYKITDDGRAYLLGNLDASELERDD
;
A
#
# COMPACT_ATOMS: atom_id res chain seq x y z
N MET A 1 -14.54 12.89 -2.42
CA MET A 1 -15.05 11.79 -1.60
C MET A 1 -14.05 11.39 -0.54
N ARG A 2 -14.50 10.88 0.59
CA ARG A 2 -13.61 10.53 1.69
C ARG A 2 -13.19 9.07 1.56
N ARG A 3 -11.86 8.78 1.61
CA ARG A 3 -11.40 7.40 1.59
C ARG A 3 -11.84 6.67 2.86
N GLN A 4 -12.10 5.38 2.71
CA GLN A 4 -12.53 4.52 3.79
C GLN A 4 -11.74 3.23 3.74
N ARG A 5 -11.05 2.88 4.84
CA ARG A 5 -10.33 1.62 4.90
C ARG A 5 -11.28 0.44 4.88
N ALA A 6 -10.90 -0.58 4.13
CA ALA A 6 -11.62 -1.85 4.16
C ALA A 6 -11.28 -2.59 5.45
N GLU A 7 -12.11 -3.57 5.78
CA GLU A 7 -11.93 -4.38 6.98
C GLU A 7 -10.58 -5.11 7.01
N TRP A 8 -10.07 -5.52 5.84
CA TRP A 8 -8.78 -6.21 5.77
C TRP A 8 -7.58 -5.26 5.91
N MET A 9 -7.80 -3.96 5.86
CA MET A 9 -6.72 -2.97 5.90
C MET A 9 -6.36 -2.59 7.33
N LYS A 10 -5.14 -2.09 7.48
CA LYS A 10 -4.62 -1.56 8.74
C LYS A 10 -4.26 -0.08 8.55
N PRO A 11 -4.22 0.71 9.65
CA PRO A 11 -3.82 2.14 9.53
C PRO A 11 -2.47 2.32 8.84
N ALA A 12 -1.53 1.39 9.02
CA ALA A 12 -0.22 1.44 8.36
C ALA A 12 -0.34 1.40 6.85
N ASP A 13 -1.37 0.74 6.30
CA ASP A 13 -1.55 0.62 4.85
C ASP A 13 -1.74 2.00 4.20
N ASP A 14 -2.55 2.86 4.82
CA ASP A 14 -2.75 4.22 4.32
C ASP A 14 -1.42 4.99 4.29
N ARG A 15 -0.63 4.88 5.35
CA ARG A 15 0.66 5.57 5.44
C ARG A 15 1.65 5.05 4.40
N ILE A 16 1.67 3.74 4.18
CA ILE A 16 2.51 3.13 3.15
C ILE A 16 2.11 3.65 1.76
N LEU A 17 0.82 3.64 1.47
CA LEU A 17 0.31 4.12 0.16
C LEU A 17 0.62 5.59 -0.05
N GLU A 18 0.42 6.43 0.96
CA GLU A 18 0.74 7.85 0.86
C GLU A 18 2.22 8.11 0.63
N THR A 19 3.09 7.34 1.32
CA THR A 19 4.53 7.48 1.15
C THR A 19 4.96 7.05 -0.24
N LEU A 20 4.42 5.92 -0.74
CA LEU A 20 4.72 5.46 -2.11
C LEU A 20 4.25 6.47 -3.14
N GLU A 21 3.08 7.07 -2.95
CA GLU A 21 2.58 8.10 -3.86
C GLU A 21 3.54 9.30 -3.91
N GLY A 22 4.03 9.73 -2.76
CA GLY A 22 4.93 10.87 -2.68
C GLY A 22 6.32 10.59 -3.23
N GLN A 23 6.83 9.38 -3.05
CA GLN A 23 8.21 9.01 -3.44
C GLN A 23 8.30 8.34 -4.80
N GLY A 24 7.19 7.85 -5.32
CA GLY A 24 7.16 7.11 -6.59
C GLY A 24 7.39 5.62 -6.42
N ALA A 25 8.35 5.21 -5.59
CA ALA A 25 8.64 3.80 -5.31
C ALA A 25 9.38 3.70 -3.99
N GLY A 26 9.43 2.50 -3.42
CA GLY A 26 10.15 2.28 -2.17
C GLY A 26 10.34 0.81 -1.86
N THR A 27 11.31 0.55 -0.98
CA THR A 27 11.54 -0.78 -0.41
C THR A 27 10.90 -0.84 0.97
N PRO A 28 10.62 -2.06 1.50
CA PRO A 28 10.13 -2.16 2.87
C PRO A 28 11.02 -1.47 3.88
N LYS A 29 12.35 -1.57 3.69
CA LYS A 29 13.29 -0.90 4.59
C LYS A 29 13.18 0.61 4.50
N SER A 30 13.13 1.19 3.30
CA SER A 30 13.02 2.64 3.14
C SER A 30 11.70 3.15 3.70
N LEU A 31 10.62 2.41 3.48
CA LEU A 31 9.30 2.77 4.01
C LEU A 31 9.28 2.66 5.54
N ALA A 32 9.85 1.59 6.07
CA ALA A 32 9.90 1.40 7.52
C ALA A 32 10.70 2.52 8.20
N ASP A 33 11.84 2.89 7.62
CA ASP A 33 12.67 3.99 8.14
C ASP A 33 11.90 5.31 8.11
N GLU A 34 11.25 5.60 6.98
CA GLU A 34 10.47 6.84 6.81
C GLU A 34 9.29 6.90 7.79
N LEU A 35 8.61 5.78 7.99
CA LEU A 35 7.40 5.72 8.82
C LEU A 35 7.69 5.35 10.27
N GLU A 36 8.95 5.08 10.60
CA GLU A 36 9.37 4.64 11.94
C GLU A 36 8.62 3.38 12.38
N MET A 37 8.56 2.41 11.47
CA MET A 37 7.88 1.14 11.67
C MET A 37 8.83 -0.03 11.54
N ASN A 38 8.39 -1.21 12.01
CA ASN A 38 9.15 -2.44 11.87
C ASN A 38 9.23 -2.86 10.40
N ASN A 39 10.44 -3.18 9.94
CA ASN A 39 10.70 -3.55 8.55
C ASN A 39 9.92 -4.80 8.11
N ASP A 40 9.88 -5.83 8.95
CA ASP A 40 9.16 -7.06 8.61
C ASP A 40 7.65 -6.83 8.51
N TYR A 41 7.12 -6.01 9.39
CA TYR A 41 5.70 -5.65 9.35
C TYR A 41 5.37 -4.88 8.07
N VAL A 42 6.18 -3.88 7.71
CA VAL A 42 5.97 -3.10 6.49
C VAL A 42 6.06 -4.01 5.27
N GLY A 43 7.03 -4.92 5.23
CA GLY A 43 7.16 -5.88 4.15
C GLY A 43 5.92 -6.76 4.01
N SER A 44 5.39 -7.24 5.13
CA SER A 44 4.16 -8.03 5.14
C SER A 44 2.97 -7.23 4.58
N ARG A 45 2.84 -5.97 4.99
CA ARG A 45 1.74 -5.13 4.50
C ARG A 45 1.90 -4.82 3.02
N CYS A 46 3.12 -4.58 2.54
CA CYS A 46 3.36 -4.37 1.11
C CYS A 46 2.90 -5.58 0.29
N ARG A 47 3.21 -6.80 0.74
CA ARG A 47 2.77 -8.02 0.05
C ARG A 47 1.25 -8.15 0.05
N THR A 48 0.60 -7.80 1.15
CA THR A 48 -0.86 -7.81 1.22
C THR A 48 -1.45 -6.78 0.25
N LEU A 49 -0.89 -5.59 0.20
CA LEU A 49 -1.37 -4.55 -0.72
C LEU A 49 -1.19 -4.96 -2.18
N VAL A 50 -0.11 -5.68 -2.50
CA VAL A 50 0.08 -6.25 -3.84
C VAL A 50 -1.03 -7.25 -4.15
N ALA A 51 -1.36 -8.11 -3.19
CA ALA A 51 -2.40 -9.12 -3.38
C ALA A 51 -3.77 -8.49 -3.67
N TYR A 52 -4.02 -7.31 -3.15
CA TYR A 52 -5.28 -6.59 -3.41
C TYR A 52 -5.18 -5.59 -4.56
N GLY A 53 -4.03 -5.49 -5.22
CA GLY A 53 -3.90 -4.66 -6.42
C GLY A 53 -3.66 -3.17 -6.17
N LEU A 54 -3.44 -2.76 -4.93
CA LEU A 54 -3.18 -1.34 -4.62
C LEU A 54 -1.70 -0.97 -4.77
N VAL A 55 -0.82 -1.96 -4.79
CA VAL A 55 0.63 -1.79 -4.93
C VAL A 55 1.13 -2.81 -5.95
N ASP A 56 2.13 -2.42 -6.73
CA ASP A 56 2.85 -3.31 -7.65
C ASP A 56 4.25 -3.60 -7.12
N ARG A 57 4.69 -4.82 -7.33
CA ARG A 57 6.07 -5.20 -7.12
C ARG A 57 6.81 -5.05 -8.45
N VAL A 58 7.59 -3.97 -8.60
CA VAL A 58 8.26 -3.69 -9.87
C VAL A 58 9.57 -4.44 -10.05
N SER A 59 10.19 -4.81 -8.94
CA SER A 59 11.35 -5.69 -8.94
C SER A 59 11.48 -6.26 -7.52
N ARG A 60 12.47 -7.13 -7.32
CA ARG A 60 12.66 -7.77 -6.03
C ARG A 60 12.86 -6.72 -4.93
N GLY A 61 11.93 -6.68 -3.99
CA GLY A 61 11.98 -5.77 -2.87
C GLY A 61 11.66 -4.31 -3.19
N LEU A 62 11.20 -4.01 -4.42
CA LEU A 62 10.85 -2.64 -4.81
C LEU A 62 9.36 -2.56 -5.16
N TYR A 63 8.66 -1.64 -4.54
CA TYR A 63 7.21 -1.50 -4.67
C TYR A 63 6.85 -0.09 -5.14
N LYS A 64 5.76 0.01 -5.87
CA LYS A 64 5.18 1.30 -6.24
C LYS A 64 3.65 1.23 -6.12
N ILE A 65 3.01 2.40 -5.98
CA ILE A 65 1.55 2.46 -5.94
C ILE A 65 0.98 2.23 -7.34
N THR A 66 -0.19 1.58 -7.40
CA THR A 66 -0.92 1.39 -8.67
C THR A 66 -1.92 2.52 -8.87
N ASP A 67 -2.54 2.56 -10.05
CA ASP A 67 -3.65 3.49 -10.29
C ASP A 67 -4.80 3.23 -9.31
N ASP A 68 -5.08 1.96 -9.00
CA ASP A 68 -6.08 1.62 -8.00
C ASP A 68 -5.69 2.12 -6.61
N GLY A 69 -4.39 2.04 -6.26
CA GLY A 69 -3.91 2.58 -5.00
C GLY A 69 -4.13 4.09 -4.92
N ARG A 70 -3.85 4.81 -6.00
CA ARG A 70 -4.10 6.25 -6.06
C ARG A 70 -5.58 6.56 -5.95
N ALA A 71 -6.42 5.80 -6.66
CA ALA A 71 -7.87 5.97 -6.60
C ALA A 71 -8.39 5.77 -5.18
N TYR A 72 -7.86 4.77 -4.48
CA TYR A 72 -8.22 4.56 -3.08
C TYR A 72 -7.86 5.79 -2.22
N LEU A 73 -6.65 6.32 -2.38
CA LEU A 73 -6.23 7.50 -1.61
C LEU A 73 -7.11 8.72 -1.87
N LEU A 74 -7.63 8.84 -3.09
CA LEU A 74 -8.52 9.94 -3.46
C LEU A 74 -9.98 9.71 -3.05
N GLY A 75 -10.30 8.55 -2.49
CA GLY A 75 -11.67 8.21 -2.12
C GLY A 75 -12.54 7.75 -3.28
N ASN A 76 -11.92 7.40 -4.42
CA ASN A 76 -12.64 7.00 -5.64
C ASN A 76 -12.70 5.48 -5.84
N LEU A 77 -12.16 4.72 -4.90
CA LEU A 77 -12.18 3.26 -4.97
C LEU A 77 -12.52 2.69 -3.61
N ASP A 78 -13.48 1.78 -3.57
CA ASP A 78 -13.87 1.09 -2.35
C ASP A 78 -13.02 -0.18 -2.21
N ALA A 79 -12.04 -0.13 -1.30
CA ALA A 79 -11.11 -1.25 -1.10
C ALA A 79 -11.81 -2.51 -0.56
N SER A 80 -13.01 -2.38 0.02
CA SER A 80 -13.74 -3.54 0.52
C SER A 80 -14.27 -4.42 -0.61
N GLU A 81 -14.35 -3.90 -1.83
CA GLU A 81 -14.79 -4.66 -3.01
C GLU A 81 -13.65 -5.37 -3.71
N LEU A 82 -12.41 -5.14 -3.31
CA LEU A 82 -11.26 -5.79 -3.92
C LEU A 82 -11.15 -7.24 -3.47
N GLU A 83 -10.75 -8.09 -4.40
CA GLU A 83 -10.51 -9.50 -4.12
C GLU A 83 -9.02 -9.77 -4.01
N ARG A 84 -8.66 -10.62 -3.06
CA ARG A 84 -7.26 -10.99 -2.86
C ARG A 84 -6.81 -11.92 -3.99
N ASP A 85 -5.77 -11.53 -4.66
CA ASP A 85 -5.16 -12.31 -5.74
C ASP A 85 -3.92 -13.03 -5.17
N ASP A 86 -4.10 -14.27 -4.80
CA ASP A 86 -3.03 -15.09 -4.22
C ASP A 86 -2.31 -15.94 -5.28
#